data_07257155832bbc6b67706dbd5197e5e0
#
_entry.id   07257155832bbc6b67706dbd5197e5e0
#
_cell.length_a   1.000
_cell.length_b   1.000
_cell.length_c   1.000
_cell.angle_alpha   90.00
_cell.angle_beta   90.00
_cell.angle_gamma   90.00
#
_symmetry.space_group_name_H-M   'P 1'
#
loop_
_entity.id
_entity.type
_entity.pdbx_description
1 polymer ?
#
loop_
_entity_poly.entity_id
_entity_poly.type
_entity_poly.pdbx_seq_one_letter_code
_entity_poly.pdbx_strand_id
1 'polypeptide(L)'
;MQIMPFEDAATYRFNPFDLTKVWPHSDYPPITIGRLVLDRNPANFFAEIEQAAFEPSNMVQGIGPSPDKMLLGRLFSYHDTHLYRIGTNYQQLPVNRPVSEVHSYNQDGQMRYTDRDNLPVYAPNSYGGPKADPNSSDPTWFVEAGEMVRHAYTLHAEDDDFIQAGMLYRNVISQTDRDHLVSNLIGAMSGVEPLVLERSVNLWRKVDADLGARVAQGVGLGTRGAALAAD
;
A
#
# COMPACT_ATOMS: atom_id res chain seq x y z
N MET A 1 15.15 -3.09 4.10
CA MET A 1 14.17 -3.22 5.22
C MET A 1 14.44 -2.14 6.23
N GLN A 2 13.40 -1.59 6.86
CA GLN A 2 13.52 -0.72 8.02
C GLN A 2 12.87 -1.42 9.20
N ILE A 3 13.38 -1.22 10.41
CA ILE A 3 12.82 -1.82 11.63
C ILE A 3 12.57 -0.69 12.63
N MET A 4 11.35 -0.60 13.12
CA MET A 4 10.98 0.26 14.23
C MET A 4 10.67 -0.66 15.43
N PRO A 5 11.31 -0.46 16.59
CA PRO A 5 10.94 -1.16 17.82
C PRO A 5 9.46 -0.91 18.15
N PHE A 6 8.80 -1.89 18.71
CA PHE A 6 7.35 -1.79 18.99
C PHE A 6 7.03 -0.64 19.96
N GLU A 7 7.89 -0.43 20.95
CA GLU A 7 7.77 0.63 21.94
C GLU A 7 7.86 2.04 21.35
N ASP A 8 8.55 2.21 20.23
CA ASP A 8 8.67 3.51 19.57
C ASP A 8 7.38 3.91 18.86
N ALA A 9 6.61 2.94 18.38
CA ALA A 9 5.47 3.17 17.51
C ALA A 9 4.39 4.08 18.15
N ALA A 10 4.20 3.97 19.49
CA ALA A 10 3.19 4.74 20.19
C ALA A 10 3.53 6.23 20.35
N THR A 11 4.80 6.58 20.28
CA THR A 11 5.30 7.94 20.56
C THR A 11 6.03 8.57 19.37
N TYR A 12 6.12 7.85 18.27
CA TYR A 12 6.79 8.36 17.08
C TYR A 12 6.07 9.58 16.51
N ARG A 13 6.84 10.55 16.04
CA ARG A 13 6.32 11.86 15.56
C ARG A 13 5.39 11.81 14.36
N PHE A 14 5.43 10.71 13.59
CA PHE A 14 4.49 10.42 12.51
C PHE A 14 3.79 9.12 12.81
N ASN A 15 2.51 8.99 12.47
CA ASN A 15 1.80 7.73 12.63
C ASN A 15 2.47 6.63 11.78
N PRO A 16 3.13 5.62 12.40
CA PRO A 16 3.85 4.59 11.67
C PRO A 16 2.92 3.61 10.94
N PHE A 17 1.62 3.66 11.25
CA PHE A 17 0.57 2.82 10.67
C PHE A 17 -0.30 3.57 9.66
N ASP A 18 0.17 4.70 9.16
CA ASP A 18 -0.44 5.45 8.07
C ASP A 18 0.39 5.27 6.81
N LEU A 19 -0.15 4.59 5.80
CA LEU A 19 0.56 4.29 4.56
C LEU A 19 0.93 5.54 3.73
N THR A 20 0.35 6.71 4.04
CA THR A 20 0.73 7.98 3.40
C THR A 20 2.01 8.56 3.98
N LYS A 21 2.49 8.01 5.08
CA LYS A 21 3.71 8.46 5.76
C LYS A 21 4.89 7.53 5.46
N VAL A 22 6.08 8.07 5.55
CA VAL A 22 7.34 7.32 5.44
C VAL A 22 8.10 7.41 6.75
N TRP A 23 8.92 6.40 7.03
CA TRP A 23 9.89 6.47 8.11
C TRP A 23 11.17 7.08 7.55
N PRO A 24 11.58 8.29 7.97
CA PRO A 24 12.83 8.91 7.52
C PRO A 24 14.01 8.00 7.72
N HIS A 25 14.89 7.94 6.72
CA HIS A 25 16.11 7.10 6.79
C HIS A 25 17.07 7.53 7.91
N SER A 26 16.99 8.79 8.34
CA SER A 26 17.74 9.30 9.51
C SER A 26 17.28 8.67 10.82
N ASP A 27 16.00 8.32 10.93
CA ASP A 27 15.42 7.80 12.16
C ASP A 27 15.50 6.27 12.18
N TYR A 28 15.14 5.63 11.08
CA TYR A 28 15.21 4.17 10.88
C TYR A 28 15.97 3.86 9.59
N PRO A 29 17.29 3.70 9.65
CA PRO A 29 18.14 3.47 8.47
C PRO A 29 17.74 2.18 7.73
N PRO A 30 17.73 2.17 6.39
CA PRO A 30 17.51 0.95 5.61
C PRO A 30 18.60 -0.08 5.81
N ILE A 31 18.20 -1.32 6.05
CA ILE A 31 19.09 -2.49 6.18
C ILE A 31 18.99 -3.28 4.88
N THR A 32 20.13 -3.58 4.25
CA THR A 32 20.18 -4.44 3.06
C THR A 32 19.92 -5.89 3.46
N ILE A 33 18.85 -6.49 2.95
CA ILE A 33 18.45 -7.87 3.24
C ILE A 33 18.57 -8.81 2.06
N GLY A 34 18.82 -8.29 0.85
CA GLY A 34 18.92 -9.12 -0.34
C GLY A 34 18.96 -8.29 -1.63
N ARG A 35 18.91 -9.00 -2.74
CA ARG A 35 18.87 -8.44 -4.08
C ARG A 35 17.66 -9.00 -4.85
N LEU A 36 16.87 -8.13 -5.44
CA LEU A 36 15.89 -8.47 -6.46
C LEU A 36 16.53 -8.30 -7.85
N VAL A 37 16.52 -9.37 -8.65
CA VAL A 37 17.12 -9.38 -10.00
C VAL A 37 16.01 -9.56 -11.03
N LEU A 38 15.87 -8.60 -11.93
CA LEU A 38 14.95 -8.63 -13.06
C LEU A 38 15.75 -8.93 -14.34
N ASP A 39 15.99 -10.22 -14.58
CA ASP A 39 16.92 -10.70 -15.64
C ASP A 39 16.23 -11.48 -16.76
N ARG A 40 14.93 -11.69 -16.68
CA ARG A 40 14.16 -12.46 -17.67
C ARG A 40 12.76 -11.90 -17.84
N ASN A 41 12.36 -11.73 -19.09
CA ASN A 41 10.96 -11.45 -19.41
C ASN A 41 10.12 -12.75 -19.41
N PRO A 42 8.80 -12.68 -19.14
CA PRO A 42 7.92 -13.82 -19.25
C PRO A 42 7.85 -14.31 -20.70
N ALA A 43 7.74 -15.62 -20.89
CA ALA A 43 7.56 -16.22 -22.20
C ALA A 43 6.12 -16.12 -22.70
N ASN A 44 5.15 -16.18 -21.80
CA ASN A 44 3.74 -16.05 -22.11
C ASN A 44 3.09 -15.05 -21.14
N PHE A 45 2.66 -13.92 -21.69
CA PHE A 45 2.06 -12.84 -20.89
C PHE A 45 0.81 -13.30 -20.15
N PHE A 46 -0.08 -14.04 -20.81
CA PHE A 46 -1.35 -14.47 -20.18
C PHE A 46 -1.10 -15.42 -19.02
N ALA A 47 -0.30 -16.46 -19.24
CA ALA A 47 -0.06 -17.48 -18.23
C ALA A 47 0.79 -16.99 -17.05
N GLU A 48 1.76 -16.11 -17.31
CA GLU A 48 2.77 -15.73 -16.31
C GLU A 48 2.52 -14.35 -15.69
N ILE A 49 1.71 -13.49 -16.33
CA ILE A 49 1.45 -12.12 -15.88
C ILE A 49 -0.05 -11.85 -15.64
N GLU A 50 -0.88 -12.09 -16.66
CA GLU A 50 -2.31 -11.75 -16.60
C GLU A 50 -3.05 -12.49 -15.48
N GLN A 51 -2.69 -13.76 -15.24
CA GLN A 51 -3.25 -14.59 -14.19
C GLN A 51 -2.55 -14.45 -12.83
N ALA A 52 -1.50 -13.65 -12.74
CA ALA A 52 -0.84 -13.40 -11.46
C ALA A 52 -1.80 -12.69 -10.49
N ALA A 53 -1.83 -13.17 -9.25
CA ALA A 53 -2.75 -12.73 -8.21
C ALA A 53 -1.99 -12.43 -6.92
N PHE A 54 -1.33 -11.27 -6.88
CA PHE A 54 -0.68 -10.80 -5.66
C PHE A 54 -1.74 -10.42 -4.62
N GLU A 55 -1.52 -10.84 -3.40
CA GLU A 55 -2.47 -10.67 -2.32
C GLU A 55 -1.74 -10.36 -1.02
N PRO A 56 -2.01 -9.21 -0.35
CA PRO A 56 -1.33 -8.83 0.88
C PRO A 56 -1.59 -9.80 2.04
N SER A 57 -2.68 -10.57 2.00
CA SER A 57 -2.99 -11.58 3.01
C SER A 57 -2.11 -12.84 2.92
N ASN A 58 -1.41 -13.07 1.81
CA ASN A 58 -0.48 -14.18 1.64
C ASN A 58 0.85 -13.91 2.36
N MET A 59 0.80 -13.94 3.68
CA MET A 59 1.97 -13.72 4.53
C MET A 59 2.58 -15.06 4.96
N VAL A 60 3.89 -15.06 5.17
CA VAL A 60 4.57 -16.20 5.79
C VAL A 60 4.39 -16.15 7.30
N GLN A 61 4.47 -17.31 7.94
CA GLN A 61 4.39 -17.41 9.39
C GLN A 61 5.43 -16.50 10.07
N GLY A 62 5.00 -15.77 11.10
CA GLY A 62 5.82 -14.79 11.81
C GLY A 62 5.78 -13.37 11.24
N ILE A 63 5.08 -13.15 10.12
CA ILE A 63 4.79 -11.82 9.58
C ILE A 63 3.29 -11.58 9.64
N GLY A 64 2.86 -10.59 10.41
CA GLY A 64 1.46 -10.19 10.52
C GLY A 64 1.18 -8.83 9.88
N PRO A 65 -0.09 -8.49 9.64
CA PRO A 65 -0.47 -7.19 9.13
C PRO A 65 -0.30 -6.12 10.19
N SER A 66 0.09 -4.90 9.78
CA SER A 66 0.02 -3.73 10.64
C SER A 66 -1.45 -3.28 10.82
N PRO A 67 -1.76 -2.47 11.84
CA PRO A 67 -3.10 -1.91 12.04
C PRO A 67 -3.44 -0.75 11.07
N ASP A 68 -2.64 -0.51 10.04
CA ASP A 68 -2.94 0.46 8.99
C ASP A 68 -4.32 0.19 8.37
N LYS A 69 -5.20 1.18 8.40
CA LYS A 69 -6.60 1.02 7.94
C LYS A 69 -6.71 0.67 6.45
N MET A 70 -5.80 1.21 5.63
CA MET A 70 -5.79 0.90 4.20
C MET A 70 -5.29 -0.53 3.98
N LEU A 71 -4.27 -0.98 4.69
CA LEU A 71 -3.80 -2.36 4.63
C LEU A 71 -4.91 -3.33 5.04
N LEU A 72 -5.63 -3.07 6.13
CA LEU A 72 -6.74 -3.92 6.56
C LEU A 72 -7.83 -4.03 5.49
N GLY A 73 -8.17 -2.94 4.82
CA GLY A 73 -9.08 -2.96 3.67
C GLY A 73 -8.52 -3.75 2.48
N ARG A 74 -7.23 -3.67 2.22
CA ARG A 74 -6.55 -4.40 1.13
C ARG A 74 -6.46 -5.90 1.38
N LEU A 75 -6.32 -6.34 2.63
CA LEU A 75 -6.36 -7.78 2.97
C LEU A 75 -7.64 -8.44 2.49
N PHE A 76 -8.75 -7.73 2.61
CA PHE A 76 -10.06 -8.21 2.17
C PHE A 76 -10.27 -8.03 0.65
N SER A 77 -9.98 -6.86 0.11
CA SER A 77 -10.34 -6.50 -1.26
C SER A 77 -9.58 -7.27 -2.34
N TYR A 78 -8.30 -7.60 -2.11
CA TYR A 78 -7.51 -8.37 -3.08
C TYR A 78 -7.99 -9.81 -3.20
N HIS A 79 -8.31 -10.44 -2.08
CA HIS A 79 -8.88 -11.78 -2.10
C HIS A 79 -10.21 -11.82 -2.87
N ASP A 80 -11.12 -10.93 -2.53
CA ASP A 80 -12.42 -10.83 -3.19
C ASP A 80 -12.30 -10.58 -4.70
N THR A 81 -11.45 -9.63 -5.11
CA THR A 81 -11.29 -9.31 -6.52
C THR A 81 -10.71 -10.46 -7.33
N HIS A 82 -9.82 -11.28 -6.76
CA HIS A 82 -9.23 -12.43 -7.46
C HIS A 82 -10.25 -13.57 -7.65
N LEU A 83 -11.21 -13.73 -6.76
CA LEU A 83 -12.32 -14.65 -6.96
C LEU A 83 -13.13 -14.31 -8.23
N TYR A 84 -13.34 -13.01 -8.49
CA TYR A 84 -14.05 -12.56 -9.68
C TYR A 84 -13.19 -12.55 -10.93
N ARG A 85 -11.96 -12.07 -10.83
CA ARG A 85 -11.08 -11.91 -11.99
C ARG A 85 -10.57 -13.24 -12.53
N ILE A 86 -10.29 -14.21 -11.67
CA ILE A 86 -9.63 -15.47 -12.05
C ILE A 86 -10.54 -16.66 -11.72
N GLY A 87 -11.04 -16.77 -10.50
CA GLY A 87 -11.88 -17.88 -10.04
C GLY A 87 -11.50 -18.34 -8.64
N THR A 88 -12.39 -19.12 -8.03
CA THR A 88 -12.30 -19.56 -6.62
C THR A 88 -10.97 -20.23 -6.25
N ASN A 89 -10.38 -20.98 -7.17
CA ASN A 89 -9.13 -21.72 -6.93
C ASN A 89 -7.91 -21.06 -7.60
N TYR A 90 -7.89 -19.71 -7.75
CA TYR A 90 -6.77 -18.98 -8.36
C TYR A 90 -5.41 -19.26 -7.70
N GLN A 91 -5.39 -19.59 -6.42
CA GLN A 91 -4.17 -19.92 -5.68
C GLN A 91 -3.53 -21.25 -6.12
N GLN A 92 -4.26 -22.11 -6.86
CA GLN A 92 -3.74 -23.37 -7.38
C GLN A 92 -3.08 -23.23 -8.75
N LEU A 93 -3.25 -22.08 -9.44
CA LEU A 93 -2.63 -21.83 -10.73
C LEU A 93 -1.10 -21.82 -10.62
N PRO A 94 -0.37 -22.34 -11.61
CA PRO A 94 1.09 -22.42 -11.57
C PRO A 94 1.80 -21.11 -11.26
N VAL A 95 1.27 -19.96 -11.73
CA VAL A 95 1.84 -18.64 -11.48
C VAL A 95 1.64 -18.16 -10.05
N ASN A 96 0.62 -18.67 -9.34
CA ASN A 96 0.24 -18.19 -8.02
C ASN A 96 0.58 -19.17 -6.91
N ARG A 97 0.62 -20.47 -7.22
CA ARG A 97 0.82 -21.49 -6.20
C ARG A 97 2.23 -21.44 -5.62
N PRO A 98 2.39 -21.64 -4.29
CA PRO A 98 3.69 -21.89 -3.69
C PRO A 98 4.24 -23.26 -4.11
N VAL A 99 5.51 -23.50 -3.80
CA VAL A 99 6.15 -24.83 -4.02
C VAL A 99 5.52 -25.89 -3.12
N SER A 100 5.14 -25.52 -1.88
CA SER A 100 4.41 -26.37 -0.96
C SER A 100 2.94 -26.48 -1.37
N GLU A 101 2.28 -27.56 -0.94
CA GLU A 101 0.86 -27.76 -1.22
C GLU A 101 -0.01 -26.66 -0.60
N VAL A 102 -1.02 -26.20 -1.34
CA VAL A 102 -1.99 -25.20 -0.84
C VAL A 102 -3.09 -25.93 -0.09
N HIS A 103 -3.18 -25.67 1.21
CA HIS A 103 -4.27 -26.16 2.06
C HIS A 103 -5.30 -25.06 2.26
N SER A 104 -6.43 -25.14 1.53
CA SER A 104 -7.54 -24.20 1.64
C SER A 104 -8.85 -24.94 1.88
N TYR A 105 -9.85 -24.22 2.38
CA TYR A 105 -11.21 -24.74 2.53
C TYR A 105 -12.00 -24.74 1.21
N ASN A 106 -11.44 -24.22 0.13
CA ASN A 106 -12.05 -24.25 -1.20
C ASN A 106 -12.02 -25.69 -1.73
N GLN A 107 -13.18 -26.31 -1.91
CA GLN A 107 -13.28 -27.68 -2.36
C GLN A 107 -13.50 -27.79 -3.87
N ASP A 108 -14.45 -27.04 -4.39
CA ASP A 108 -14.91 -27.06 -5.77
C ASP A 108 -14.89 -25.66 -6.39
N GLY A 109 -15.38 -25.52 -7.58
CA GLY A 109 -15.49 -24.24 -8.27
C GLY A 109 -14.42 -24.01 -9.33
N GLN A 110 -14.42 -22.83 -9.87
CA GLN A 110 -13.55 -22.42 -10.99
C GLN A 110 -12.06 -22.61 -10.67
N MET A 111 -11.29 -22.99 -11.66
CA MET A 111 -9.85 -23.28 -11.61
C MET A 111 -9.48 -24.48 -10.73
N ARG A 112 -10.45 -25.31 -10.36
CA ARG A 112 -10.19 -26.58 -9.70
C ARG A 112 -9.66 -27.60 -10.71
N TYR A 113 -8.50 -28.20 -10.43
CA TYR A 113 -7.89 -29.25 -11.26
C TYR A 113 -7.31 -30.40 -10.42
N THR A 114 -7.29 -30.27 -9.10
CA THR A 114 -6.87 -31.36 -8.22
C THR A 114 -8.08 -32.17 -7.76
N ASP A 115 -7.95 -33.47 -7.76
CA ASP A 115 -8.94 -34.37 -7.19
C ASP A 115 -8.69 -34.51 -5.67
N ARG A 116 -9.74 -34.40 -4.89
CA ARG A 116 -9.72 -34.59 -3.44
C ARG A 116 -10.77 -35.64 -2.98
N ASP A 117 -11.09 -36.57 -3.82
CA ASP A 117 -12.14 -37.56 -3.58
C ASP A 117 -13.53 -36.93 -3.37
N ASN A 118 -14.50 -37.73 -3.12
CA ASN A 118 -15.90 -37.32 -2.94
C ASN A 118 -16.21 -37.05 -1.45
N LEU A 119 -15.35 -36.28 -0.79
CA LEU A 119 -15.51 -35.89 0.61
C LEU A 119 -16.52 -34.76 0.80
N PRO A 120 -17.21 -34.71 1.97
CA PRO A 120 -18.08 -33.56 2.27
C PRO A 120 -17.33 -32.24 2.24
N VAL A 121 -17.94 -31.22 1.61
CA VAL A 121 -17.33 -29.89 1.44
C VAL A 121 -17.36 -29.02 2.69
N TYR A 122 -18.19 -29.35 3.69
CA TYR A 122 -18.23 -28.60 4.95
C TYR A 122 -17.09 -29.02 5.90
N ALA A 123 -16.59 -28.08 6.66
CA ALA A 123 -15.54 -28.31 7.66
C ALA A 123 -15.92 -27.64 9.00
N PRO A 124 -15.58 -28.28 10.14
CA PRO A 124 -14.98 -29.62 10.26
C PRO A 124 -15.97 -30.73 9.97
N ASN A 125 -15.47 -31.91 9.58
CA ASN A 125 -16.30 -33.12 9.41
C ASN A 125 -15.56 -34.35 9.92
N SER A 126 -16.30 -35.48 10.02
CA SER A 126 -15.77 -36.76 10.53
C SER A 126 -15.07 -37.61 9.48
N TYR A 127 -15.00 -37.18 8.24
CA TYR A 127 -14.52 -37.96 7.09
C TYR A 127 -13.13 -37.52 6.59
N GLY A 128 -12.35 -36.85 7.41
CA GLY A 128 -11.01 -36.39 7.02
C GLY A 128 -10.95 -35.10 6.23
N GLY A 129 -12.00 -34.30 6.28
CA GLY A 129 -12.03 -32.99 5.63
C GLY A 129 -10.97 -32.02 6.20
N PRO A 130 -10.88 -30.79 5.62
CA PRO A 130 -9.88 -29.84 6.00
C PRO A 130 -9.87 -29.55 7.51
N LYS A 131 -8.69 -29.47 8.09
CA LYS A 131 -8.47 -29.12 9.50
C LYS A 131 -7.39 -28.04 9.57
N ALA A 132 -7.60 -27.05 10.44
CA ALA A 132 -6.53 -26.14 10.78
C ALA A 132 -5.38 -26.92 11.45
N ASP A 133 -4.15 -26.66 11.02
CA ASP A 133 -2.97 -27.19 11.68
C ASP A 133 -2.64 -26.30 12.89
N PRO A 134 -2.78 -26.79 14.14
CA PRO A 134 -2.51 -25.99 15.32
C PRO A 134 -1.03 -25.58 15.44
N ASN A 135 -0.12 -26.26 14.75
CA ASN A 135 1.30 -25.91 14.76
C ASN A 135 1.64 -24.80 13.78
N SER A 136 0.74 -24.51 12.84
CA SER A 136 0.89 -23.46 11.84
C SER A 136 0.11 -22.19 12.19
N SER A 137 -0.48 -22.11 13.39
CA SER A 137 -1.11 -20.89 13.86
C SER A 137 -0.06 -19.82 14.20
N ASP A 138 -0.32 -18.59 13.78
CA ASP A 138 0.50 -17.47 14.19
C ASP A 138 0.42 -17.29 15.72
N PRO A 139 1.53 -16.86 16.35
CA PRO A 139 1.50 -16.55 17.77
C PRO A 139 0.45 -15.47 18.04
N THR A 140 -0.33 -15.70 19.08
CA THR A 140 -1.29 -14.69 19.56
C THR A 140 -0.51 -13.51 20.10
N TRP A 141 -0.67 -12.35 19.47
CA TRP A 141 -0.11 -11.11 19.99
C TRP A 141 -1.25 -10.17 20.36
N PHE A 142 -1.12 -9.64 21.56
CA PHE A 142 -2.04 -8.65 22.10
C PHE A 142 -1.42 -7.27 21.97
N VAL A 143 -2.19 -6.33 21.44
CA VAL A 143 -1.94 -4.91 21.62
C VAL A 143 -3.06 -4.42 22.54
N GLU A 144 -2.76 -4.26 23.81
CA GLU A 144 -3.63 -3.52 24.72
C GLU A 144 -3.44 -2.02 24.42
N ALA A 145 -4.30 -1.47 23.62
CA ALA A 145 -4.26 -0.06 23.25
C ALA A 145 -5.53 0.64 23.69
N GLY A 146 -5.62 0.93 24.99
CA GLY A 146 -6.66 1.80 25.53
C GLY A 146 -8.10 1.29 25.39
N GLU A 147 -9.06 2.18 25.60
CA GLU A 147 -10.49 1.88 25.47
C GLU A 147 -10.91 1.80 24.00
N MET A 148 -11.76 0.83 23.70
CA MET A 148 -12.47 0.81 22.41
C MET A 148 -13.51 1.93 22.39
N VAL A 149 -13.23 2.99 21.64
CA VAL A 149 -14.16 4.11 21.48
C VAL A 149 -14.76 4.12 20.07
N ARG A 150 -16.02 4.52 20.00
CA ARG A 150 -16.72 4.75 18.74
C ARG A 150 -16.72 6.25 18.43
N HIS A 151 -15.99 6.63 17.39
CA HIS A 151 -15.98 8.03 16.94
C HIS A 151 -16.04 8.11 15.42
N ALA A 152 -16.42 9.28 14.91
CA ALA A 152 -16.37 9.56 13.48
C ALA A 152 -14.91 9.80 13.04
N TYR A 153 -14.61 9.44 11.79
CA TYR A 153 -13.34 9.80 11.17
C TYR A 153 -13.23 11.33 11.03
N THR A 154 -12.09 11.87 11.43
CA THR A 154 -11.75 13.28 11.22
C THR A 154 -10.59 13.34 10.23
N LEU A 155 -10.82 14.01 9.10
CA LEU A 155 -9.81 14.19 8.06
C LEU A 155 -8.63 15.01 8.60
N HIS A 156 -7.41 14.53 8.35
CA HIS A 156 -6.15 15.21 8.76
C HIS A 156 -6.04 15.49 10.27
N ALA A 157 -6.65 14.65 11.11
CA ALA A 157 -6.58 14.84 12.57
C ALA A 157 -5.16 14.71 13.13
N GLU A 158 -4.30 13.92 12.51
CA GLU A 158 -2.94 13.62 12.96
C GLU A 158 -1.88 14.42 12.19
N ASP A 159 -2.13 14.73 10.92
CA ASP A 159 -1.20 15.43 10.02
C ASP A 159 -1.95 16.09 8.86
N ASP A 160 -1.42 17.19 8.36
CA ASP A 160 -1.93 17.93 7.22
C ASP A 160 -1.54 17.32 5.85
N ASP A 161 -0.82 16.20 5.83
CA ASP A 161 -0.28 15.51 4.64
C ASP A 161 0.78 16.28 3.83
N PHE A 162 1.18 17.47 4.25
CA PHE A 162 2.15 18.32 3.53
C PHE A 162 3.53 18.36 4.20
N ILE A 163 3.61 18.06 5.49
CA ILE A 163 4.83 18.18 6.29
C ILE A 163 5.96 17.34 5.71
N GLN A 164 5.74 16.05 5.47
CA GLN A 164 6.77 15.15 4.95
C GLN A 164 7.17 15.49 3.51
N ALA A 165 6.21 15.85 2.66
CA ALA A 165 6.47 16.28 1.30
C ALA A 165 7.33 17.56 1.26
N GLY A 166 7.02 18.53 2.12
CA GLY A 166 7.81 19.75 2.29
C GLY A 166 9.23 19.45 2.84
N MET A 167 9.36 18.55 3.79
CA MET A 167 10.67 18.10 4.30
C MET A 167 11.53 17.46 3.19
N LEU A 168 10.93 16.61 2.36
CA LEU A 168 11.60 16.01 1.22
C LEU A 168 12.13 17.09 0.27
N TYR A 169 11.28 18.03 -0.12
CA TYR A 169 11.63 19.11 -1.04
C TYR A 169 12.76 19.99 -0.48
N ARG A 170 12.66 20.43 0.78
CA ARG A 170 13.63 21.37 1.36
C ARG A 170 14.94 20.74 1.75
N ASN A 171 14.92 19.51 2.32
CA ASN A 171 16.03 19.00 3.09
C ASN A 171 16.71 17.77 2.46
N VAL A 172 16.04 17.05 1.52
CA VAL A 172 16.52 15.75 1.06
C VAL A 172 16.94 15.79 -0.41
N ILE A 173 16.08 16.26 -1.31
CA ILE A 173 16.39 16.28 -2.73
C ILE A 173 17.36 17.38 -3.10
N SER A 174 18.22 17.10 -4.09
CA SER A 174 19.20 18.07 -4.60
C SER A 174 18.52 19.24 -5.34
N GLN A 175 19.27 20.32 -5.59
CA GLN A 175 18.73 21.42 -6.40
C GLN A 175 18.36 20.96 -7.80
N THR A 176 19.15 20.09 -8.42
CA THR A 176 18.85 19.51 -9.73
C THR A 176 17.54 18.73 -9.72
N ASP A 177 17.30 17.94 -8.67
CA ASP A 177 16.04 17.19 -8.55
C ASP A 177 14.84 18.09 -8.30
N ARG A 178 15.00 19.21 -7.56
CA ARG A 178 13.96 20.23 -7.43
C ARG A 178 13.63 20.87 -8.78
N ASP A 179 14.64 21.14 -9.59
CA ASP A 179 14.45 21.71 -10.94
C ASP A 179 13.74 20.74 -11.86
N HIS A 180 14.10 19.44 -11.82
CA HIS A 180 13.40 18.38 -12.52
C HIS A 180 11.94 18.25 -12.06
N LEU A 181 11.70 18.24 -10.73
CA LEU A 181 10.35 18.18 -10.16
C LEU A 181 9.47 19.32 -10.68
N VAL A 182 9.96 20.57 -10.61
CA VAL A 182 9.24 21.73 -11.10
C VAL A 182 8.95 21.63 -12.59
N SER A 183 9.94 21.22 -13.39
CA SER A 183 9.78 21.05 -14.85
C SER A 183 8.74 19.97 -15.17
N ASN A 184 8.77 18.86 -14.47
CA ASN A 184 7.80 17.76 -14.65
C ASN A 184 6.37 18.20 -14.29
N LEU A 185 6.19 18.93 -13.18
CA LEU A 185 4.90 19.47 -12.78
C LEU A 185 4.34 20.46 -13.80
N ILE A 186 5.16 21.37 -14.31
CA ILE A 186 4.77 22.33 -15.36
C ILE A 186 4.34 21.57 -16.63
N GLY A 187 5.13 20.58 -17.07
CA GLY A 187 4.82 19.77 -18.24
C GLY A 187 3.52 18.99 -18.08
N ALA A 188 3.30 18.36 -16.92
CA ALA A 188 2.08 17.61 -16.64
C ALA A 188 0.81 18.48 -16.56
N MET A 189 0.96 19.77 -16.27
CA MET A 189 -0.15 20.73 -16.20
C MET A 189 -0.39 21.49 -17.51
N SER A 190 0.30 21.14 -18.58
CA SER A 190 0.08 21.77 -19.89
C SER A 190 -1.33 21.52 -20.41
N GLY A 191 -2.03 22.55 -20.83
CA GLY A 191 -3.38 22.47 -21.37
C GLY A 191 -4.48 22.27 -20.33
N VAL A 192 -4.17 22.35 -19.04
CA VAL A 192 -5.17 22.25 -17.95
C VAL A 192 -5.97 23.56 -17.86
N GLU A 193 -7.29 23.44 -17.63
CA GLU A 193 -8.19 24.57 -17.44
C GLU A 193 -7.73 25.51 -16.32
N PRO A 194 -7.83 26.85 -16.48
CA PRO A 194 -7.30 27.83 -15.54
C PRO A 194 -7.72 27.62 -14.08
N LEU A 195 -9.00 27.30 -13.84
CA LEU A 195 -9.53 27.05 -12.49
C LEU A 195 -8.87 25.86 -11.81
N VAL A 196 -8.66 24.77 -12.56
CA VAL A 196 -8.00 23.56 -12.05
C VAL A 196 -6.51 23.83 -11.83
N LEU A 197 -5.89 24.56 -12.74
CA LEU A 197 -4.50 24.97 -12.66
C LEU A 197 -4.23 25.79 -11.39
N GLU A 198 -5.09 26.75 -11.07
CA GLU A 198 -5.00 27.57 -9.85
C GLU A 198 -5.10 26.71 -8.58
N ARG A 199 -6.06 25.78 -8.54
CA ARG A 199 -6.20 24.83 -7.42
C ARG A 199 -4.95 23.97 -7.25
N SER A 200 -4.39 23.46 -8.34
CA SER A 200 -3.16 22.67 -8.34
C SER A 200 -1.97 23.48 -7.81
N VAL A 201 -1.80 24.71 -8.26
CA VAL A 201 -0.74 25.59 -7.75
C VAL A 201 -0.91 25.86 -6.25
N ASN A 202 -2.14 26.07 -5.79
CA ASN A 202 -2.42 26.26 -4.37
C ASN A 202 -2.09 25.01 -3.53
N LEU A 203 -2.27 23.80 -4.08
CA LEU A 203 -1.82 22.56 -3.44
C LEU A 203 -0.29 22.55 -3.26
N TRP A 204 0.45 22.88 -4.33
CA TRP A 204 1.93 22.92 -4.27
C TRP A 204 2.46 24.00 -3.31
N ARG A 205 1.74 25.09 -3.14
CA ARG A 205 2.07 26.12 -2.12
C ARG A 205 1.92 25.59 -0.69
N LYS A 206 1.00 24.67 -0.44
CA LYS A 206 0.87 24.02 0.88
C LYS A 206 2.03 23.07 1.18
N VAL A 207 2.56 22.42 0.15
CA VAL A 207 3.77 21.58 0.28
C VAL A 207 4.98 22.43 0.61
N ASP A 208 5.22 23.48 -0.21
CA ASP A 208 6.32 24.43 -0.01
C ASP A 208 6.07 25.71 -0.80
N ALA A 209 6.37 26.85 -0.19
CA ALA A 209 6.15 28.16 -0.79
C ALA A 209 7.01 28.39 -2.05
N ASP A 210 8.29 27.97 -2.05
CA ASP A 210 9.17 28.07 -3.21
C ASP A 210 8.69 27.16 -4.35
N LEU A 211 8.35 25.90 -4.03
CA LEU A 211 7.78 24.96 -5.00
C LEU A 211 6.55 25.54 -5.68
N GLY A 212 5.58 26.03 -4.89
CA GLY A 212 4.36 26.62 -5.43
C GLY A 212 4.60 27.88 -6.25
N ALA A 213 5.55 28.74 -5.86
CA ALA A 213 5.89 29.95 -6.60
C ALA A 213 6.54 29.61 -7.95
N ARG A 214 7.48 28.66 -7.98
CA ARG A 214 8.17 28.22 -9.21
C ARG A 214 7.20 27.56 -10.19
N VAL A 215 6.32 26.72 -9.69
CA VAL A 215 5.27 26.09 -10.51
C VAL A 215 4.31 27.14 -11.06
N ALA A 216 3.82 28.07 -10.23
CA ALA A 216 2.95 29.17 -10.66
C ALA A 216 3.56 30.03 -11.78
N GLN A 217 4.85 30.35 -11.64
CA GLN A 217 5.59 31.07 -12.68
C GLN A 217 5.65 30.29 -13.99
N GLY A 218 5.96 28.98 -13.91
CA GLY A 218 6.12 28.11 -15.09
C GLY A 218 4.82 27.84 -15.85
N VAL A 219 3.67 27.86 -15.18
CA VAL A 219 2.34 27.70 -15.82
C VAL A 219 1.67 29.05 -16.15
N GLY A 220 2.36 30.16 -15.99
CA GLY A 220 1.85 31.48 -16.35
C GLY A 220 0.85 32.11 -15.37
N LEU A 221 0.70 31.54 -14.17
CA LEU A 221 -0.14 32.06 -13.10
C LEU A 221 0.57 33.07 -12.19
N GLY A 222 1.68 33.68 -12.58
CA GLY A 222 2.45 34.66 -11.82
C GLY A 222 1.75 35.27 -10.60
N THR A 223 2.24 36.23 -9.93
CA THR A 223 1.78 36.82 -8.65
C THR A 223 0.29 37.24 -8.50
N ARG A 224 -0.63 36.81 -9.34
CA ARG A 224 -2.06 37.15 -9.28
C ARG A 224 -2.88 36.43 -8.22
N GLY A 225 -2.30 35.70 -7.30
CA GLY A 225 -3.03 34.79 -6.42
C GLY A 225 -2.85 34.97 -4.92
N ALA A 226 -2.57 36.16 -4.40
CA ALA A 226 -2.53 36.37 -2.94
C ALA A 226 -3.88 36.84 -2.32
N ALA A 227 -4.97 36.89 -3.08
CA ALA A 227 -6.19 37.62 -2.68
C ALA A 227 -7.45 36.76 -2.48
N LEU A 228 -7.38 35.41 -2.56
CA LEU A 228 -8.57 34.55 -2.36
C LEU A 228 -8.26 33.34 -1.43
N ALA A 229 -7.76 33.60 -0.26
CA ALA A 229 -7.63 32.57 0.81
C ALA A 229 -8.30 33.08 2.09
N ALA A 230 -9.60 33.34 2.02
CA ALA A 230 -10.46 33.56 3.18
C ALA A 230 -11.89 33.26 2.74
N ASP A 231 -12.28 32.00 2.80
CA ASP A 231 -13.64 31.53 3.10
C ASP A 231 -13.59 30.02 3.38
#